data_81e0fcb3091dc575c953a2222a0b8361
#
_entry.id   81e0fcb3091dc575c953a2222a0b8361
#
_cell.length_a   1.000
_cell.length_b   1.000
_cell.length_c   1.000
_cell.angle_alpha   90.00
_cell.angle_beta   90.00
_cell.angle_gamma   90.00
#
_symmetry.space_group_name_H-M   'P 1'
#
loop_
_entity.id
_entity.type
_entity.pdbx_description
1 polymer ?
#
loop_
_entity_poly.entity_id
_entity_poly.type
_entity_poly.pdbx_seq_one_letter_code
_entity_poly.pdbx_strand_id
1 'polypeptide(L)' 'SLYVPTPPRTIDDTKRWLLRQVSPSLANVIKSEYGDSVFIYQMLEYGAIKSGFKTAN' A
#
# COMPACT_ATOMS: atom_id res chain seq x y z
N SER A 1 -16.96 21.87 19.09
CA SER A 1 -16.61 20.52 18.77
C SER A 1 -15.17 20.26 19.17
N LEU A 2 -14.96 19.09 19.68
CA LEU A 2 -13.66 18.75 20.21
C LEU A 2 -12.95 17.83 19.23
N TYR A 3 -12.42 18.44 18.18
CA TYR A 3 -11.63 17.69 17.25
C TYR A 3 -10.26 17.44 17.84
N VAL A 4 -9.94 16.20 18.07
CA VAL A 4 -8.61 15.80 18.54
C VAL A 4 -7.89 15.20 17.34
N PRO A 5 -6.86 15.87 16.81
CA PRO A 5 -6.15 15.32 15.66
C PRO A 5 -5.50 14.00 16.03
N THR A 6 -5.71 13.03 15.17
CA THR A 6 -5.01 11.76 15.31
C THR A 6 -3.54 11.98 14.99
N PRO A 7 -2.62 11.50 15.82
CA PRO A 7 -1.20 11.62 15.50
C PRO A 7 -0.89 10.95 14.16
N PRO A 8 0.07 11.48 13.40
CA PRO A 8 0.46 10.83 12.17
C PRO A 8 0.90 9.40 12.44
N ARG A 9 0.49 8.51 11.55
CA ARG A 9 0.89 7.11 11.65
C ARG A 9 2.37 6.99 11.35
N THR A 10 3.08 6.23 12.16
CA THR A 10 4.49 5.95 11.88
C THR A 10 4.60 4.98 10.71
N ILE A 11 5.79 4.92 10.11
CA ILE A 11 6.04 3.96 9.03
C ILE A 11 5.86 2.53 9.53
N ASP A 12 6.27 2.24 10.76
CA ASP A 12 6.09 0.90 11.31
C ASP A 12 4.60 0.57 11.50
N ASP A 13 3.82 1.53 11.93
CA ASP A 13 2.37 1.34 12.04
C ASP A 13 1.75 1.09 10.68
N THR A 14 2.19 1.84 9.67
CA THR A 14 1.71 1.68 8.31
C THR A 14 2.07 0.29 7.77
N LYS A 15 3.28 -0.16 8.01
CA LYS A 15 3.70 -1.49 7.60
C LYS A 15 2.83 -2.57 8.23
N ARG A 16 2.56 -2.47 9.54
CA ARG A 16 1.71 -3.44 10.22
C ARG A 16 0.29 -3.43 9.66
N TRP A 17 -0.23 -2.24 9.39
CA TRP A 17 -1.56 -2.11 8.81
C TRP A 17 -1.61 -2.77 7.42
N LEU A 18 -0.60 -2.51 6.59
CA LEU A 18 -0.53 -3.11 5.25
C LEU A 18 -0.48 -4.63 5.32
N LEU A 19 0.35 -5.16 6.22
CA LEU A 19 0.46 -6.61 6.38
C LEU A 19 -0.86 -7.23 6.83
N ARG A 20 -1.60 -6.54 7.67
CA ARG A 20 -2.82 -7.08 8.26
C ARG A 20 -4.04 -6.89 7.35
N GLN A 21 -4.14 -5.72 6.72
CA GLN A 21 -5.35 -5.35 5.99
C GLN A 21 -5.22 -5.51 4.47
N VAL A 22 -4.04 -5.29 3.95
CA VAL A 22 -3.84 -5.26 2.49
C VAL A 22 -3.29 -6.59 1.97
N SER A 23 -2.41 -7.23 2.72
CA SER A 23 -1.76 -8.46 2.25
C SER A 23 -2.74 -9.56 1.86
N PRO A 24 -3.81 -9.83 2.63
CA PRO A 24 -4.74 -10.89 2.20
C PRO A 24 -5.42 -10.58 0.88
N SER A 25 -5.82 -9.33 0.68
CA SER A 25 -6.46 -8.91 -0.56
C SER A 25 -5.48 -8.97 -1.72
N LEU A 26 -4.27 -8.52 -1.50
CA LEU A 26 -3.23 -8.57 -2.51
C LEU A 26 -2.90 -10.01 -2.90
N ALA A 27 -2.81 -10.89 -1.92
CA ALA A 27 -2.56 -12.30 -2.19
C ALA A 27 -3.66 -12.90 -3.06
N ASN A 28 -4.92 -12.52 -2.83
CA ASN A 28 -6.03 -12.99 -3.66
C ASN A 28 -5.90 -12.50 -5.10
N VAL A 29 -5.49 -11.27 -5.30
CA VAL A 29 -5.28 -10.73 -6.64
C VAL A 29 -4.17 -11.51 -7.35
N ILE A 30 -3.04 -11.70 -6.68
CA ILE A 30 -1.91 -12.43 -7.26
C ILE A 30 -2.34 -13.86 -7.60
N LYS A 31 -3.08 -14.50 -6.71
CA LYS A 31 -3.57 -15.85 -6.95
C LYS A 31 -4.49 -15.91 -8.18
N SER A 32 -5.37 -14.91 -8.35
CA SER A 32 -6.27 -14.89 -9.50
C SER A 32 -5.54 -14.66 -10.82
N GLU A 33 -4.32 -14.15 -10.76
CA GLU A 33 -3.48 -13.91 -11.94
C GLU A 33 -2.36 -14.95 -12.06
N TYR A 34 -2.61 -16.14 -11.55
CA TYR A 34 -1.70 -17.28 -11.68
C TYR A 34 -0.30 -16.98 -11.12
N GLY A 35 -0.24 -16.19 -10.07
CA GLY A 35 1.01 -15.86 -9.41
C GLY A 35 1.79 -14.73 -10.06
N ASP A 36 1.21 -14.06 -11.05
CA ASP A 36 1.87 -12.94 -11.70
C ASP A 36 1.91 -11.72 -10.77
N SER A 37 3.09 -11.16 -10.60
CA SER A 37 3.29 -10.04 -9.68
C SER A 37 3.20 -8.67 -10.36
N VAL A 38 2.73 -8.61 -11.59
CA VAL A 38 2.64 -7.33 -12.32
C VAL A 38 1.79 -6.32 -11.57
N PHE A 39 0.72 -6.77 -10.93
CA PHE A 39 -0.14 -5.86 -10.19
C PHE A 39 0.58 -5.17 -9.04
N ILE A 40 1.54 -5.84 -8.42
CA ILE A 40 2.33 -5.23 -7.35
C ILE A 40 3.09 -4.03 -7.88
N TYR A 41 3.70 -4.17 -9.04
CA TYR A 41 4.44 -3.07 -9.66
C TYR A 41 3.51 -1.93 -10.07
N GLN A 42 2.31 -2.25 -10.54
CA GLN A 42 1.32 -1.24 -10.84
C GLN A 42 0.92 -0.45 -9.58
N MET A 43 0.77 -1.14 -8.47
CA MET A 43 0.47 -0.48 -7.19
C MET A 43 1.58 0.46 -6.78
N LEU A 44 2.83 0.02 -6.91
CA LEU A 44 3.97 0.85 -6.54
C LEU A 44 4.02 2.10 -7.40
N GLU A 45 3.83 1.95 -8.70
CA GLU A 45 3.85 3.07 -9.63
C GLU A 45 2.72 4.05 -9.33
N TYR A 46 1.52 3.52 -9.15
CA TYR A 46 0.35 4.33 -8.87
C TYR A 46 0.53 5.10 -7.56
N GLY A 47 1.00 4.42 -6.53
CA GLY A 47 1.25 5.03 -5.24
C GLY A 47 2.33 6.10 -5.29
N ALA A 48 3.39 5.87 -6.08
CA ALA A 48 4.44 6.85 -6.25
C ALA A 48 3.92 8.12 -6.91
N ILE A 49 3.10 7.97 -7.94
CA ILE A 49 2.51 9.10 -8.62
C ILE A 49 1.60 9.89 -7.67
N LYS A 50 0.75 9.18 -6.94
CA LYS A 50 -0.21 9.80 -6.03
C LYS A 50 0.48 10.55 -4.89
N SER A 51 1.59 10.04 -4.41
CA SER A 51 2.30 10.65 -3.30
C SER A 51 3.30 11.71 -3.74
N GLY A 52 3.45 11.93 -5.04
CA GLY A 52 4.44 12.85 -5.56
C GLY A 52 5.87 12.32 -5.48
N PHE A 53 6.02 11.03 -5.22
CA PHE A 53 7.32 10.40 -5.11
C PHE A 53 7.82 10.03 -6.49
N LYS A 54 9.05 10.42 -6.83
CA LYS A 54 9.65 10.05 -8.10
C LYS A 54 10.28 8.68 -7.99
N THR A 55 9.81 7.76 -8.82
CA THR A 55 10.49 6.49 -8.92
C THR A 55 11.77 6.67 -9.74
N ALA A 56 12.83 6.06 -9.31
CA ALA A 56 14.06 6.07 -10.06
C ALA A 56 13.91 5.19 -11.32
N ASN A 57 14.39 5.69 -12.39
CA ASN A 57 14.40 4.93 -13.63
C ASN A 57 15.80 4.48 -13.92
#